data_c7f2ca9ff817393e873478576a85ee42
#
_entry.id   c7f2ca9ff817393e873478576a85ee42
#
_cell.length_a   1.000
_cell.length_b   1.000
_cell.length_c   1.000
_cell.angle_alpha   90.00
_cell.angle_beta   90.00
_cell.angle_gamma   90.00
#
_symmetry.space_group_name_H-M   'P 1'
#
loop_
_entity.id
_entity.type
_entity.pdbx_description
1 polymer ?
#
loop_
_entity_poly.entity_id
_entity_poly.type
_entity_poly.pdbx_seq_one_letter_code
_entity_poly.pdbx_strand_id
1 'polypeptide(L)'
;MRQNGIYMGIVSVGQSVTRHEDPVLLKGQGQYTGDVNYPNQAHGYVLRSPHARAKIISINTEAALKAPGVLLVLTGEDYRNEKLGKLPLVVPPIPNFDVESVYRTDRYALAFQEVRFVGEEVAFIVAETLNQAKDAAEQIIVNYNPLPAVVNTLGALKDGAPKIWEDC
;
A
#
# COMPACT_ATOMS: atom_id res chain seq x y z
N MET A 1 -5.77 -25.92 48.79
CA MET A 1 -6.19 -25.94 47.39
C MET A 1 -7.06 -24.71 47.11
N ARG A 2 -6.53 -23.68 46.47
CA ARG A 2 -7.31 -22.50 46.09
C ARG A 2 -7.78 -22.71 44.66
N GLN A 3 -9.07 -22.90 44.47
CA GLN A 3 -9.71 -22.93 43.14
C GLN A 3 -9.67 -21.51 42.59
N ASN A 4 -8.93 -21.32 41.48
CA ASN A 4 -9.03 -20.12 40.67
C ASN A 4 -10.38 -20.15 39.94
N GLY A 5 -11.40 -19.58 40.57
CA GLY A 5 -12.67 -19.32 39.91
C GLY A 5 -12.47 -18.28 38.81
N ILE A 6 -12.60 -18.67 37.54
CA ILE A 6 -12.79 -17.74 36.43
C ILE A 6 -14.18 -17.11 36.61
N TYR A 7 -14.20 -15.89 37.14
CA TYR A 7 -15.40 -15.06 37.11
C TYR A 7 -15.66 -14.69 35.64
N MET A 8 -16.50 -15.44 34.97
CA MET A 8 -17.16 -14.96 33.75
C MET A 8 -18.18 -13.89 34.18
N GLY A 9 -17.73 -12.67 34.33
CA GLY A 9 -18.62 -11.53 34.47
C GLY A 9 -19.51 -11.43 33.23
N ILE A 10 -20.79 -11.24 33.44
CA ILE A 10 -21.75 -11.00 32.35
C ILE A 10 -21.30 -9.69 31.68
N VAL A 11 -20.68 -9.77 30.51
CA VAL A 11 -20.35 -8.59 29.71
C VAL A 11 -21.63 -8.06 29.11
N SER A 12 -22.08 -6.90 29.55
CA SER A 12 -23.29 -6.25 29.06
C SER A 12 -22.99 -4.86 28.49
N VAL A 13 -23.93 -4.38 27.67
CA VAL A 13 -23.86 -3.02 27.10
C VAL A 13 -23.70 -1.98 28.22
N GLY A 14 -22.74 -1.06 28.09
CA GLY A 14 -22.47 -0.01 29.06
C GLY A 14 -21.41 -0.36 30.13
N GLN A 15 -20.86 -1.57 30.13
CA GLN A 15 -19.75 -1.92 31.01
C GLN A 15 -18.40 -1.61 30.35
N SER A 16 -17.48 -1.06 31.15
CA SER A 16 -16.09 -0.88 30.72
C SER A 16 -15.38 -2.24 30.71
N VAL A 17 -15.08 -2.75 29.52
CA VAL A 17 -14.29 -3.97 29.33
C VAL A 17 -12.88 -3.57 28.96
N THR A 18 -11.89 -3.97 29.77
CA THR A 18 -10.48 -3.78 29.44
C THR A 18 -10.09 -4.68 28.29
N ARG A 19 -9.29 -4.18 27.37
CA ARG A 19 -8.75 -4.99 26.26
C ARG A 19 -7.83 -6.07 26.83
N HIS A 20 -7.86 -7.22 26.21
CA HIS A 20 -7.07 -8.37 26.64
C HIS A 20 -5.56 -8.10 26.58
N GLU A 21 -5.13 -7.30 25.62
CA GLU A 21 -3.73 -6.94 25.40
C GLU A 21 -3.24 -5.74 26.23
N ASP A 22 -4.12 -4.95 26.88
CA ASP A 22 -3.73 -3.76 27.65
C ASP A 22 -2.63 -4.04 28.68
N PRO A 23 -2.67 -5.12 29.47
CA PRO A 23 -1.62 -5.40 30.45
C PRO A 23 -0.23 -5.62 29.83
N VAL A 24 -0.17 -6.16 28.62
CA VAL A 24 1.08 -6.43 27.89
C VAL A 24 1.61 -5.13 27.30
N LEU A 25 0.72 -4.34 26.68
CA LEU A 25 1.06 -3.06 26.04
C LEU A 25 1.52 -2.02 27.07
N LEU A 26 0.81 -1.91 28.19
CA LEU A 26 1.16 -0.97 29.28
C LEU A 26 2.51 -1.28 29.95
N LYS A 27 2.97 -2.52 29.89
CA LYS A 27 4.29 -2.94 30.39
C LYS A 27 5.41 -2.80 29.35
N GLY A 28 5.12 -2.29 28.15
CA GLY A 28 6.08 -2.20 27.06
C GLY A 28 6.51 -3.56 26.50
N GLN A 29 5.70 -4.60 26.71
CA GLN A 29 5.95 -5.97 26.25
C GLN A 29 5.18 -6.31 24.96
N GLY A 30 4.45 -5.33 24.43
CA GLY A 30 3.79 -5.47 23.11
C GLY A 30 4.83 -5.63 22.01
N GLN A 31 4.53 -6.49 21.03
CA GLN A 31 5.37 -6.70 19.86
C GLN A 31 4.49 -6.70 18.63
N TYR A 32 4.73 -5.75 17.75
CA TYR A 32 4.09 -5.66 16.45
C TYR A 32 5.03 -6.17 15.35
N THR A 33 4.51 -6.42 14.16
CA THR A 33 5.31 -6.89 13.02
C THR A 33 6.52 -5.98 12.73
N GLY A 34 6.36 -4.65 12.91
CA GLY A 34 7.46 -3.69 12.71
C GLY A 34 8.58 -3.75 13.76
N ASP A 35 8.34 -4.40 14.91
CA ASP A 35 9.32 -4.56 15.99
C ASP A 35 10.16 -5.83 15.81
N VAL A 36 9.75 -6.71 14.89
CA VAL A 36 10.46 -7.96 14.62
C VAL A 36 11.61 -7.72 13.66
N ASN A 37 12.82 -7.99 14.12
CA ASN A 37 14.03 -7.85 13.33
C ASN A 37 14.82 -9.16 13.30
N TYR A 38 15.31 -9.53 12.12
CA TYR A 38 16.16 -10.70 11.93
C TYR A 38 17.59 -10.31 11.52
N PRO A 39 18.61 -11.08 11.90
CA PRO A 39 19.97 -10.88 11.39
C PRO A 39 19.98 -10.91 9.87
N ASN A 40 20.67 -9.95 9.25
CA ASN A 40 20.82 -9.84 7.79
C ASN A 40 19.49 -9.67 7.01
N GLN A 41 18.44 -9.17 7.65
CA GLN A 41 17.23 -8.82 6.91
C GLN A 41 17.50 -7.64 5.97
N ALA A 42 16.87 -7.68 4.80
CA ALA A 42 16.80 -6.55 3.90
C ALA A 42 15.57 -5.70 4.18
N HIS A 43 15.63 -4.42 3.80
CA HIS A 43 14.55 -3.46 4.02
C HIS A 43 13.99 -2.97 2.70
N GLY A 44 12.66 -3.03 2.58
CA GLY A 44 11.94 -2.52 1.42
C GLY A 44 11.42 -1.10 1.64
N TYR A 45 11.48 -0.27 0.60
CA TYR A 45 10.85 1.04 0.55
C TYR A 45 10.12 1.23 -0.77
N VAL A 46 8.96 1.89 -0.72
CA VAL A 46 8.13 2.14 -1.90
C VAL A 46 8.19 3.61 -2.26
N LEU A 47 8.65 3.91 -3.47
CA LEU A 47 8.52 5.24 -4.06
C LEU A 47 7.09 5.43 -4.54
N ARG A 48 6.45 6.53 -4.10
CA ARG A 48 5.04 6.81 -4.38
C ARG A 48 4.88 8.06 -5.24
N SER A 49 3.83 8.07 -6.07
CA SER A 49 3.48 9.21 -6.91
C SER A 49 2.98 10.41 -6.09
N PRO A 50 3.45 11.64 -6.39
CA PRO A 50 2.88 12.86 -5.84
C PRO A 50 1.65 13.35 -6.62
N HIS A 51 1.33 12.74 -7.78
CA HIS A 51 0.26 13.18 -8.67
C HIS A 51 -1.04 12.43 -8.44
N ALA A 52 -2.16 13.15 -8.50
CA ALA A 52 -3.50 12.55 -8.43
C ALA A 52 -3.84 11.76 -9.70
N ARG A 53 -3.33 12.19 -10.85
CA ARG A 53 -3.36 11.46 -12.13
C ARG A 53 -2.24 11.96 -13.03
N ALA A 54 -1.43 11.08 -13.57
CA ALA A 54 -0.39 11.43 -14.54
C ALA A 54 0.05 10.22 -15.36
N LYS A 55 0.44 10.45 -16.61
CA LYS A 55 1.19 9.45 -17.37
C LYS A 55 2.62 9.41 -16.87
N ILE A 56 3.18 8.21 -16.72
CA ILE A 56 4.60 7.97 -16.49
C ILE A 56 5.27 7.96 -17.87
N ILE A 57 6.10 8.97 -18.14
CA ILE A 57 6.83 9.08 -19.40
C ILE A 57 8.12 8.24 -19.35
N SER A 58 8.84 8.32 -18.23
CA SER A 58 10.04 7.53 -17.99
C SER A 58 10.34 7.41 -16.51
N ILE A 59 11.02 6.33 -16.14
CA ILE A 59 11.59 6.12 -14.81
C ILE A 59 13.07 5.81 -15.00
N ASN A 60 13.96 6.62 -14.41
CA ASN A 60 15.39 6.36 -14.41
C ASN A 60 15.81 5.89 -13.01
N THR A 61 16.27 4.65 -12.92
CA THR A 61 16.68 3.99 -11.68
C THR A 61 18.20 3.81 -11.57
N GLU A 62 18.99 4.26 -12.57
CA GLU A 62 20.42 3.97 -12.65
C GLU A 62 21.21 4.46 -11.43
N ALA A 63 20.91 5.67 -10.94
CA ALA A 63 21.59 6.22 -9.77
C ALA A 63 21.22 5.42 -8.51
N ALA A 64 19.94 5.09 -8.34
CA ALA A 64 19.46 4.31 -7.22
C ALA A 64 20.07 2.90 -7.17
N LEU A 65 20.20 2.23 -8.33
CA LEU A 65 20.82 0.90 -8.42
C LEU A 65 22.31 0.90 -8.03
N LYS A 66 22.99 2.04 -8.20
CA LYS A 66 24.42 2.20 -7.85
C LYS A 66 24.62 2.73 -6.43
N ALA A 67 23.57 3.08 -5.73
CA ALA A 67 23.65 3.63 -4.38
C ALA A 67 24.13 2.56 -3.37
N PRO A 68 24.92 2.96 -2.36
CA PRO A 68 25.48 2.01 -1.39
C PRO A 68 24.41 1.19 -0.66
N GLY A 69 24.60 -0.12 -0.58
CA GLY A 69 23.72 -1.04 0.14
C GLY A 69 22.40 -1.35 -0.57
N VAL A 70 22.17 -0.84 -1.78
CA VAL A 70 20.99 -1.18 -2.59
C VAL A 70 21.17 -2.57 -3.20
N LEU A 71 20.19 -3.42 -2.99
CA LEU A 71 20.17 -4.81 -3.46
C LEU A 71 19.30 -4.97 -4.72
N LEU A 72 18.22 -4.20 -4.81
CA LEU A 72 17.26 -4.32 -5.91
C LEU A 72 16.43 -3.04 -6.05
N VAL A 73 16.11 -2.68 -7.28
CA VAL A 73 15.09 -1.67 -7.61
C VAL A 73 14.17 -2.25 -8.67
N LEU A 74 12.87 -2.26 -8.39
CA LEU A 74 11.83 -2.75 -9.30
C LEU A 74 10.89 -1.62 -9.68
N THR A 75 10.48 -1.60 -10.94
CA THR A 75 9.50 -0.69 -11.51
C THR A 75 8.24 -1.44 -11.96
N GLY A 76 7.20 -0.72 -12.37
CA GLY A 76 6.02 -1.34 -12.97
C GLY A 76 6.32 -2.11 -14.26
N GLU A 77 7.36 -1.71 -15.00
CA GLU A 77 7.83 -2.42 -16.20
C GLU A 77 8.45 -3.79 -15.85
N ASP A 78 9.32 -3.83 -14.83
CA ASP A 78 9.92 -5.07 -14.32
C ASP A 78 8.83 -6.03 -13.84
N TYR A 79 7.87 -5.51 -13.04
CA TYR A 79 6.74 -6.28 -12.55
C TYR A 79 5.94 -6.94 -13.68
N ARG A 80 5.73 -6.21 -14.77
CA ARG A 80 5.00 -6.70 -15.94
C ARG A 80 5.81 -7.72 -16.74
N ASN A 81 7.11 -7.50 -16.91
CA ASN A 81 8.01 -8.41 -17.62
C ASN A 81 8.10 -9.78 -16.94
N GLU A 82 8.05 -9.79 -15.60
CA GLU A 82 7.99 -11.01 -14.79
C GLU A 82 6.60 -11.68 -14.79
N LYS A 83 5.61 -11.10 -15.47
CA LYS A 83 4.24 -11.63 -15.62
C LYS A 83 3.55 -11.92 -14.28
N LEU A 84 3.80 -11.10 -13.26
CA LEU A 84 3.25 -11.30 -11.91
C LEU A 84 1.72 -11.10 -11.83
N GLY A 85 1.11 -10.52 -12.85
CA GLY A 85 -0.34 -10.40 -12.96
C GLY A 85 -0.94 -9.25 -12.14
N LYS A 86 -2.27 -9.24 -12.09
CA LYS A 86 -3.06 -8.21 -11.39
C LYS A 86 -3.29 -8.60 -9.94
N LEU A 87 -3.42 -7.60 -9.08
CA LEU A 87 -3.86 -7.82 -7.70
C LEU A 87 -5.33 -8.27 -7.71
N PRO A 88 -5.68 -9.35 -7.01
CA PRO A 88 -7.07 -9.81 -6.95
C PRO A 88 -7.93 -8.81 -6.18
N LEU A 89 -9.04 -8.39 -6.78
CA LEU A 89 -10.08 -7.66 -6.07
C LEU A 89 -10.98 -8.66 -5.36
N VAL A 90 -10.86 -8.75 -4.04
CA VAL A 90 -11.76 -9.55 -3.21
C VAL A 90 -12.92 -8.66 -2.78
N VAL A 91 -14.11 -8.89 -3.36
CA VAL A 91 -15.34 -8.27 -2.89
C VAL A 91 -15.98 -9.25 -1.91
N PRO A 92 -16.15 -8.89 -0.63
CA PRO A 92 -16.81 -9.76 0.33
C PRO A 92 -18.27 -9.97 -0.10
N PRO A 93 -18.85 -11.17 0.16
CA PRO A 93 -20.26 -11.40 -0.13
C PRO A 93 -21.13 -10.48 0.72
N ILE A 94 -21.85 -9.57 0.07
CA ILE A 94 -22.79 -8.66 0.72
C ILE A 94 -24.19 -9.18 0.41
N PRO A 95 -25.04 -9.48 1.42
CA PRO A 95 -26.40 -9.94 1.19
C PRO A 95 -27.18 -8.98 0.30
N ASN A 96 -27.88 -9.49 -0.69
CA ASN A 96 -28.70 -8.74 -1.66
C ASN A 96 -27.92 -7.76 -2.55
N PHE A 97 -26.59 -7.92 -2.68
CA PHE A 97 -25.75 -7.13 -3.57
C PHE A 97 -25.24 -7.99 -4.72
N ASP A 98 -25.48 -7.53 -5.94
CA ASP A 98 -24.96 -8.20 -7.15
C ASP A 98 -23.48 -7.87 -7.33
N VAL A 99 -22.63 -8.79 -6.91
CA VAL A 99 -21.17 -8.67 -6.99
C VAL A 99 -20.67 -8.64 -8.45
N GLU A 100 -21.43 -9.25 -9.38
CA GLU A 100 -21.06 -9.28 -10.81
C GLU A 100 -21.26 -7.91 -11.48
N SER A 101 -22.14 -7.05 -10.94
CA SER A 101 -22.36 -5.69 -11.44
C SER A 101 -21.24 -4.70 -11.06
N VAL A 102 -20.30 -5.09 -10.18
CA VAL A 102 -19.23 -4.20 -9.73
C VAL A 102 -18.17 -4.05 -10.81
N TYR A 103 -17.93 -2.81 -11.23
CA TYR A 103 -16.78 -2.52 -12.08
C TYR A 103 -15.47 -2.86 -11.36
N ARG A 104 -14.67 -3.73 -11.98
CA ARG A 104 -13.40 -4.22 -11.42
C ARG A 104 -12.23 -3.54 -12.10
N THR A 105 -11.52 -2.71 -11.34
CA THR A 105 -10.34 -2.03 -11.84
C THR A 105 -9.14 -2.98 -11.92
N ASP A 106 -8.35 -2.85 -12.96
CA ASP A 106 -7.06 -3.52 -13.06
C ASP A 106 -6.04 -2.82 -12.16
N ARG A 107 -5.65 -3.47 -11.07
CA ARG A 107 -4.64 -2.97 -10.16
C ARG A 107 -3.40 -3.85 -10.20
N TYR A 108 -2.24 -3.20 -10.20
CA TYR A 108 -0.93 -3.83 -10.14
C TYR A 108 -0.22 -3.38 -8.85
N ALA A 109 0.76 -4.14 -8.38
CA ALA A 109 1.53 -3.76 -7.19
C ALA A 109 2.42 -2.53 -7.43
N LEU A 110 2.82 -2.28 -8.68
CA LEU A 110 3.53 -1.07 -9.11
C LEU A 110 2.84 -0.49 -10.33
N ALA A 111 2.68 0.84 -10.35
CA ALA A 111 2.06 1.57 -11.45
C ALA A 111 2.85 1.38 -12.74
N PHE A 112 2.13 1.15 -13.83
CA PHE A 112 2.67 1.02 -15.17
C PHE A 112 1.96 2.01 -16.10
N GLN A 113 2.73 2.82 -16.81
CA GLN A 113 2.29 3.84 -17.77
C GLN A 113 1.51 5.03 -17.17
N GLU A 114 0.69 4.84 -16.14
CA GLU A 114 -0.15 5.89 -15.56
C GLU A 114 -0.32 5.68 -14.06
N VAL A 115 -0.25 6.77 -13.31
CA VAL A 115 -0.67 6.82 -11.90
C VAL A 115 -2.06 7.46 -11.81
N ARG A 116 -2.91 6.94 -10.93
CA ARG A 116 -4.35 7.25 -10.86
C ARG A 116 -4.79 7.86 -9.53
N PHE A 117 -3.89 7.87 -8.54
CA PHE A 117 -4.13 8.54 -7.24
C PHE A 117 -2.82 8.95 -6.60
N VAL A 118 -2.90 9.94 -5.70
CA VAL A 118 -1.73 10.35 -4.90
C VAL A 118 -1.31 9.21 -4.00
N GLY A 119 -0.01 8.89 -4.02
CA GLY A 119 0.54 7.80 -3.23
C GLY A 119 0.53 6.44 -3.92
N GLU A 120 0.12 6.34 -5.19
CA GLU A 120 0.23 5.09 -5.95
C GLU A 120 1.69 4.65 -6.06
N GLU A 121 1.91 3.36 -5.90
CA GLU A 121 3.23 2.73 -5.89
C GLU A 121 3.88 2.79 -7.27
N VAL A 122 5.07 3.37 -7.40
CA VAL A 122 5.77 3.56 -8.69
C VAL A 122 7.01 2.70 -8.81
N ALA A 123 7.80 2.61 -7.74
CA ALA A 123 8.97 1.75 -7.68
C ALA A 123 9.14 1.14 -6.30
N PHE A 124 9.77 -0.02 -6.24
CA PHE A 124 10.09 -0.72 -5.01
C PHE A 124 11.60 -0.90 -4.90
N ILE A 125 12.16 -0.45 -3.79
CA ILE A 125 13.60 -0.45 -3.53
C ILE A 125 13.87 -1.41 -2.36
N VAL A 126 14.88 -2.26 -2.50
CA VAL A 126 15.36 -3.13 -1.44
C VAL A 126 16.81 -2.78 -1.15
N ALA A 127 17.14 -2.56 0.12
CA ALA A 127 18.50 -2.25 0.56
C ALA A 127 18.83 -2.95 1.90
N GLU A 128 20.10 -2.91 2.30
CA GLU A 128 20.57 -3.48 3.56
C GLU A 128 19.97 -2.78 4.77
N THR A 129 19.66 -1.49 4.66
CA THR A 129 18.99 -0.69 5.70
C THR A 129 17.85 0.13 5.14
N LEU A 130 16.86 0.47 5.98
CA LEU A 130 15.74 1.30 5.58
C LEU A 130 16.18 2.70 5.11
N ASN A 131 17.21 3.29 5.73
CA ASN A 131 17.71 4.60 5.32
C ASN A 131 18.34 4.55 3.92
N GLN A 132 19.15 3.54 3.63
CA GLN A 132 19.69 3.34 2.27
C GLN A 132 18.59 3.16 1.23
N ALA A 133 17.51 2.43 1.56
CA ALA A 133 16.38 2.28 0.64
C ALA A 133 15.66 3.61 0.38
N LYS A 134 15.51 4.47 1.40
CA LYS A 134 14.93 5.81 1.28
C LYS A 134 15.82 6.75 0.46
N ASP A 135 17.11 6.80 0.77
CA ASP A 135 18.08 7.64 0.07
C ASP A 135 18.18 7.25 -1.41
N ALA A 136 18.13 5.95 -1.70
CA ALA A 136 18.09 5.46 -3.07
C ALA A 136 16.78 5.83 -3.79
N ALA A 137 15.64 5.80 -3.09
CA ALA A 137 14.37 6.21 -3.67
C ALA A 137 14.37 7.68 -4.12
N GLU A 138 15.05 8.56 -3.38
CA GLU A 138 15.20 9.98 -3.74
C GLU A 138 16.07 10.19 -5.00
N GLN A 139 16.89 9.20 -5.38
CA GLN A 139 17.70 9.23 -6.60
C GLN A 139 16.95 8.73 -7.84
N ILE A 140 15.77 8.17 -7.68
CA ILE A 140 14.94 7.74 -8.81
C ILE A 140 14.26 8.96 -9.43
N ILE A 141 14.53 9.19 -10.72
CA ILE A 141 13.92 10.28 -11.48
C ILE A 141 12.72 9.73 -12.24
N VAL A 142 11.52 10.22 -11.90
CA VAL A 142 10.27 9.88 -12.61
C VAL A 142 9.77 11.10 -13.35
N ASN A 143 9.67 11.01 -14.67
CA ASN A 143 9.08 12.05 -15.51
C ASN A 143 7.58 11.79 -15.68
N TYR A 144 6.78 12.70 -15.15
CA TYR A 144 5.33 12.65 -15.24
C TYR A 144 4.77 13.66 -16.25
N ASN A 145 3.69 13.29 -16.92
CA ASN A 145 2.81 14.22 -17.63
C ASN A 145 1.46 14.25 -16.90
N PRO A 146 1.20 15.32 -16.08
CA PRO A 146 -0.04 15.41 -15.33
C PRO A 146 -1.28 15.41 -16.22
N LEU A 147 -2.33 14.74 -15.78
CA LEU A 147 -3.62 14.63 -16.44
C LEU A 147 -4.72 15.24 -15.55
N PRO A 148 -5.86 15.64 -16.15
CA PRO A 148 -7.03 16.05 -15.38
C PRO A 148 -7.45 14.96 -14.39
N ALA A 149 -7.67 15.37 -13.14
CA ALA A 149 -8.07 14.48 -12.06
C ALA A 149 -9.35 14.98 -11.38
N VAL A 150 -10.11 14.06 -10.79
CA VAL A 150 -11.30 14.36 -10.00
C VAL A 150 -10.98 14.14 -8.53
N VAL A 151 -11.07 15.22 -7.74
CA VAL A 151 -10.68 15.20 -6.32
C VAL A 151 -11.86 15.31 -5.36
N ASN A 152 -13.08 15.39 -5.88
CA ASN A 152 -14.29 15.42 -5.05
C ASN A 152 -15.43 14.62 -5.69
N THR A 153 -16.30 14.06 -4.85
CA THR A 153 -17.38 13.16 -5.26
C THR A 153 -18.40 13.83 -6.17
N LEU A 154 -18.80 15.07 -5.88
CA LEU A 154 -19.77 15.79 -6.69
C LEU A 154 -19.20 16.17 -8.06
N GLY A 155 -17.88 16.43 -8.14
CA GLY A 155 -17.18 16.68 -9.39
C GLY A 155 -17.17 15.45 -10.30
N ALA A 156 -17.11 14.25 -9.73
CA ALA A 156 -17.11 12.99 -10.49
C ALA A 156 -18.46 12.70 -11.16
N LEU A 157 -19.55 13.26 -10.64
CA LEU A 157 -20.92 13.05 -11.17
C LEU A 157 -21.29 14.05 -12.29
N LYS A 158 -20.44 15.04 -12.56
CA LYS A 158 -20.75 16.03 -13.58
C LYS A 158 -20.53 15.48 -14.98
N ASP A 159 -21.36 15.92 -15.92
CA ASP A 159 -21.16 15.61 -17.33
C ASP A 159 -19.79 16.10 -17.80
N GLY A 160 -19.06 15.23 -18.52
CA GLY A 160 -17.70 15.53 -18.98
C GLY A 160 -16.62 15.43 -17.90
N ALA A 161 -16.90 14.93 -16.70
CA ALA A 161 -15.88 14.66 -15.71
C ALA A 161 -14.78 13.73 -16.25
N PRO A 162 -13.50 13.98 -15.93
CA PRO A 162 -12.41 13.12 -16.37
C PRO A 162 -12.61 11.69 -15.88
N LYS A 163 -12.60 10.74 -16.81
CA LYS A 163 -12.62 9.32 -16.45
C LYS A 163 -11.23 8.86 -16.05
N ILE A 164 -11.12 8.20 -14.90
CA ILE A 164 -9.87 7.63 -14.44
C ILE A 164 -9.59 6.29 -15.14
N TRP A 165 -10.64 5.55 -15.47
CA TRP A 165 -10.62 4.32 -16.24
C TRP A 165 -11.47 4.53 -17.50
N GLU A 166 -10.88 4.33 -18.67
CA GLU A 166 -11.54 4.62 -19.96
C GLU A 166 -12.80 3.78 -20.20
N ASP A 167 -12.76 2.55 -19.69
CA ASP A 167 -13.81 1.53 -19.86
C ASP A 167 -14.85 1.52 -18.71
N CYS A 168 -14.73 2.47 -17.79
CA CYS A 168 -15.70 2.61 -16.69
C CYS A 168 -16.94 3.41 -17.09
#